data_2ac3828c2402a91a9c4f39885e76490a
#
_entry.id   2ac3828c2402a91a9c4f39885e76490a
#
_cell.length_a   1.000
_cell.length_b   1.000
_cell.length_c   1.000
_cell.angle_alpha   90.00
_cell.angle_beta   90.00
_cell.angle_gamma   90.00
#
_symmetry.space_group_name_H-M   'P 1'
#
loop_
_entity.id
_entity.type
_entity.pdbx_description
1 polymer ?
#
loop_
_entity_poly.entity_id
_entity_poly.type
_entity_poly.pdbx_seq_one_letter_code
_entity_poly.pdbx_strand_id
1 'polypeptide(L)'
;MSLSGFFRKKKPHSRLLTKARLLWFCSQRQLPDRAALIILLPVPTTLVECVPNFSEGRDASKVEAIVEAMKIPGVYLLDQEMDSDHNRSVITLVGEREAIQEAVIRGVGKAAELIDLTRHQGAHPRMGATDVVPFIPIDGVTLEDCVAMARHVGTEIWKRFEIPVYLYEAAATTPERQNLENIRRGQFEGIRDEIATNPARKPDFGEPRVHPTAGATVVGARKPLIAYNIFLNTADVAIAKKIAKAVRFSSGGLRFVKGAGFLVRGMAQVSMNLTDFEQTPIHRVFEFVKREAQRYGVVPVSSEIVGLIPKLALEQAAEWFLQVENFDSSLILENRLAAVTSGKTAVGGLRAGIEPFIEQLAAPTATPGGGSAAAAAGAMAAGLAGMVASMSRGKKAYLQYESQLSEASNHLAQLREEMKCAIDADAESYNVVMKAYKAAKESSAGERMIIDALQQATAVPLGVAERAVAVQQIALRLKPITNPNMSSDLTTAIALAKAALEGALANVEINLGSIKLDAPEDHAFVSQTLKSMAALKAQA
;
A
#
# COMPACT_ATOMS: atom_id res chain seq x y z
N MET A 1 66.68 20.49 -13.67
CA MET A 1 66.53 21.76 -14.38
C MET A 1 65.11 22.26 -14.04
N SER A 2 64.84 22.99 -12.98
CA SER A 2 65.09 24.36 -12.53
C SER A 2 64.74 25.44 -13.54
N LEU A 3 63.69 26.19 -13.15
CA LEU A 3 63.51 27.66 -13.24
C LEU A 3 61.99 27.91 -13.13
N SER A 4 61.38 28.26 -12.01
CA SER A 4 61.41 29.51 -11.18
C SER A 4 60.91 30.76 -11.90
N GLY A 5 59.79 31.31 -11.42
CA GLY A 5 59.65 32.71 -11.11
C GLY A 5 58.81 33.57 -12.03
N PHE A 6 57.71 34.09 -11.55
CA PHE A 6 57.54 35.53 -11.38
C PHE A 6 56.25 35.88 -10.62
N PHE A 7 56.45 36.33 -9.39
CA PHE A 7 55.46 37.06 -8.59
C PHE A 7 55.34 38.52 -9.06
N ARG A 8 54.14 39.06 -9.15
CA ARG A 8 53.92 40.48 -8.87
C ARG A 8 52.58 40.73 -8.20
N LYS A 9 52.67 41.11 -6.93
CA LYS A 9 51.62 41.73 -6.11
C LYS A 9 51.27 43.12 -6.62
N LYS A 10 49.96 43.51 -6.57
CA LYS A 10 49.52 44.84 -6.15
C LYS A 10 48.10 44.77 -5.58
N LYS A 11 47.97 45.18 -4.33
CA LYS A 11 46.76 45.67 -3.62
C LYS A 11 46.85 47.21 -3.58
N PRO A 12 45.87 47.96 -3.04
CA PRO A 12 44.42 47.96 -3.12
C PRO A 12 43.85 49.36 -3.47
N HIS A 13 42.58 49.47 -3.82
CA HIS A 13 41.81 50.70 -3.52
C HIS A 13 40.35 50.41 -3.26
N SER A 14 39.93 50.88 -2.11
CA SER A 14 38.58 51.02 -1.59
C SER A 14 37.70 51.95 -2.45
N ARG A 15 36.44 51.64 -2.57
CA ARG A 15 35.35 52.63 -2.38
C ARG A 15 33.97 51.90 -2.41
N LEU A 16 33.25 52.17 -1.35
CA LEU A 16 31.80 52.06 -1.21
C LEU A 16 31.09 52.57 -2.45
N LEU A 17 29.99 51.86 -2.84
CA LEU A 17 28.72 52.49 -3.18
C LEU A 17 27.67 51.43 -3.56
N THR A 18 26.66 51.44 -2.72
CA THR A 18 25.20 51.30 -2.96
C THR A 18 24.62 49.92 -3.18
N LYS A 19 24.00 49.48 -2.10
CA LYS A 19 22.75 48.69 -2.10
C LYS A 19 21.72 49.44 -2.98
N ALA A 20 21.43 48.94 -4.16
CA ALA A 20 20.19 49.19 -4.87
C ALA A 20 20.27 48.60 -6.29
N ARG A 21 19.95 47.30 -6.45
CA ARG A 21 19.44 46.68 -7.70
C ARG A 21 19.38 45.16 -7.56
N LEU A 22 18.55 44.70 -6.60
CA LEU A 22 18.10 43.30 -6.53
C LEU A 22 16.70 43.26 -5.86
N LEU A 23 15.86 44.21 -6.23
CA LEU A 23 14.45 44.30 -5.83
C LEU A 23 13.62 44.78 -7.02
N TRP A 24 13.63 44.03 -8.11
CA TRP A 24 12.68 44.27 -9.19
C TRP A 24 12.46 43.04 -10.07
N PHE A 25 12.04 41.92 -9.47
CA PHE A 25 11.41 40.79 -10.20
C PHE A 25 10.63 39.88 -9.26
N CYS A 26 9.97 40.44 -8.25
CA CYS A 26 9.05 39.71 -7.39
C CYS A 26 7.85 40.58 -7.00
N SER A 27 7.10 41.01 -8.00
CA SER A 27 5.76 41.56 -7.78
C SER A 27 4.89 41.21 -8.98
N GLN A 28 3.88 40.43 -8.69
CA GLN A 28 2.73 39.99 -9.47
C GLN A 28 2.71 38.50 -9.82
N ARG A 29 2.58 37.65 -8.80
CA ARG A 29 1.65 36.51 -8.80
C ARG A 29 1.20 36.32 -7.35
N GLN A 30 0.01 36.74 -7.05
CA GLN A 30 -0.71 36.33 -5.85
C GLN A 30 -0.89 34.80 -5.94
N LEU A 31 -0.08 34.07 -5.18
CA LEU A 31 -0.37 32.69 -4.85
C LEU A 31 -1.45 32.74 -3.77
N PRO A 32 -2.57 32.02 -3.91
CA PRO A 32 -3.51 31.90 -2.81
C PRO A 32 -2.82 31.19 -1.64
N ASP A 33 -2.96 31.77 -0.47
CA ASP A 33 -2.61 31.20 0.82
C ASP A 33 -3.35 29.87 1.03
N ARG A 34 -2.73 28.79 0.59
CA ARG A 34 -3.05 27.45 1.03
C ARG A 34 -1.76 26.88 1.63
N ALA A 35 -1.54 27.16 2.89
CA ALA A 35 -0.82 26.24 3.75
C ALA A 35 -1.57 24.91 3.66
N ALA A 36 -1.21 24.09 2.68
CA ALA A 36 -1.61 22.71 2.65
C ALA A 36 -0.97 22.09 3.91
N LEU A 37 -1.78 21.95 4.94
CA LEU A 37 -1.52 21.09 6.06
C LEU A 37 -1.25 19.71 5.45
N ILE A 38 0.02 19.35 5.30
CA ILE A 38 0.41 17.98 5.01
C ILE A 38 0.04 17.23 6.30
N ILE A 39 -1.19 16.74 6.34
CA ILE A 39 -1.58 15.69 7.28
C ILE A 39 -0.70 14.51 6.87
N LEU A 40 0.33 14.22 7.63
CA LEU A 40 1.04 12.96 7.61
C LEU A 40 0.01 11.91 8.05
N LEU A 41 -0.74 11.40 7.06
CA LEU A 41 -1.54 10.20 7.27
C LEU A 41 -0.57 9.08 7.68
N PRO A 42 -0.92 8.24 8.65
CA PRO A 42 -0.10 7.10 9.00
C PRO A 42 0.21 6.32 7.73
N VAL A 43 1.49 5.98 7.52
CA VAL A 43 1.89 5.12 6.39
C VAL A 43 1.11 3.82 6.54
N PRO A 44 0.32 3.41 5.54
CA PRO A 44 -0.47 2.19 5.64
C PRO A 44 0.43 1.01 5.97
N THR A 45 -0.03 0.14 6.87
CA THR A 45 0.70 -1.08 7.27
C THR A 45 0.73 -2.11 6.14
N THR A 46 -0.13 -1.94 5.14
CA THR A 46 -0.24 -2.80 3.95
C THR A 46 -0.41 -1.92 2.73
N LEU A 47 0.38 -2.16 1.68
CA LEU A 47 0.35 -1.38 0.46
C LEU A 47 0.25 -2.29 -0.76
N VAL A 48 -0.77 -2.06 -1.57
CA VAL A 48 -1.04 -2.80 -2.82
C VAL A 48 -1.10 -1.81 -3.98
N GLU A 49 -0.43 -2.15 -5.06
CA GLU A 49 -0.59 -1.46 -6.35
C GLU A 49 -1.70 -2.14 -7.15
N CYS A 50 -2.52 -1.35 -7.85
CA CYS A 50 -3.43 -1.83 -8.86
C CYS A 50 -3.31 -0.99 -10.13
N VAL A 51 -3.25 -1.66 -11.29
CA VAL A 51 -3.03 -1.01 -12.59
C VAL A 51 -4.18 -1.35 -13.54
N PRO A 52 -5.42 -0.88 -13.26
CA PRO A 52 -6.55 -1.13 -14.16
C PRO A 52 -6.34 -0.46 -15.52
N ASN A 53 -6.76 -1.16 -16.56
CA ASN A 53 -6.71 -0.67 -17.93
C ASN A 53 -8.12 -0.56 -18.48
N PHE A 54 -8.41 0.58 -19.10
CA PHE A 54 -9.72 0.89 -19.65
C PHE A 54 -9.66 1.06 -21.16
N SER A 55 -10.73 0.65 -21.86
CA SER A 55 -10.86 0.76 -23.31
C SER A 55 -11.36 2.17 -23.71
N GLU A 56 -10.64 3.20 -23.30
CA GLU A 56 -10.81 4.59 -23.66
C GLU A 56 -9.47 5.31 -23.57
N GLY A 57 -9.04 5.94 -24.64
CA GLY A 57 -7.78 6.65 -24.71
C GLY A 57 -7.85 7.95 -25.51
N ARG A 58 -9.06 8.35 -25.94
CA ARG A 58 -9.31 9.53 -26.79
C ARG A 58 -10.10 10.62 -26.08
N ASP A 59 -11.06 10.22 -25.27
CA ASP A 59 -11.90 11.15 -24.50
C ASP A 59 -11.37 11.28 -23.07
N ALA A 60 -10.60 12.34 -22.85
CA ALA A 60 -10.02 12.63 -21.53
C ALA A 60 -11.08 12.81 -20.45
N SER A 61 -12.26 13.35 -20.79
CA SER A 61 -13.32 13.59 -19.81
C SER A 61 -13.89 12.30 -19.24
N LYS A 62 -13.98 11.24 -20.04
CA LYS A 62 -14.39 9.91 -19.57
C LYS A 62 -13.33 9.29 -18.67
N VAL A 63 -12.06 9.38 -19.04
CA VAL A 63 -10.96 8.86 -18.23
C VAL A 63 -10.87 9.60 -16.89
N GLU A 64 -11.01 10.94 -16.89
CA GLU A 64 -11.06 11.74 -15.67
C GLU A 64 -12.24 11.33 -14.77
N ALA A 65 -13.42 11.09 -15.33
CA ALA A 65 -14.59 10.64 -14.57
C ALA A 65 -14.38 9.25 -13.95
N ILE A 66 -13.69 8.34 -14.65
CA ILE A 66 -13.31 7.02 -14.10
C ILE A 66 -12.31 7.19 -12.96
N VAL A 67 -11.28 8.01 -13.15
CA VAL A 67 -10.27 8.30 -12.12
C VAL A 67 -10.91 8.95 -10.88
N GLU A 68 -11.82 9.90 -11.08
CA GLU A 68 -12.51 10.57 -9.96
C GLU A 68 -13.36 9.59 -9.14
N ALA A 69 -14.01 8.61 -9.78
CA ALA A 69 -14.75 7.55 -9.09
C ALA A 69 -13.84 6.65 -8.23
N MET A 70 -12.56 6.52 -8.59
CA MET A 70 -11.57 5.73 -7.85
C MET A 70 -10.89 6.51 -6.70
N LYS A 71 -11.04 7.83 -6.64
CA LYS A 71 -10.47 8.64 -5.56
C LYS A 71 -11.28 8.48 -4.28
N ILE A 72 -10.78 7.68 -3.38
CA ILE A 72 -11.34 7.48 -2.04
C ILE A 72 -10.23 7.58 -0.99
N PRO A 73 -10.56 7.85 0.29
CA PRO A 73 -9.56 7.85 1.37
C PRO A 73 -8.75 6.55 1.40
N GLY A 74 -7.43 6.66 1.57
CA GLY A 74 -6.52 5.52 1.60
C GLY A 74 -6.07 5.00 0.22
N VAL A 75 -6.49 5.64 -0.88
CA VAL A 75 -6.03 5.32 -2.24
C VAL A 75 -5.39 6.55 -2.89
N TYR A 76 -4.25 6.33 -3.53
CA TYR A 76 -3.44 7.35 -4.17
C TYR A 76 -3.27 7.04 -5.66
N LEU A 77 -3.52 8.04 -6.50
CA LEU A 77 -3.20 7.98 -7.93
C LEU A 77 -1.70 8.25 -8.09
N LEU A 78 -0.98 7.30 -8.69
CA LEU A 78 0.44 7.44 -8.98
C LEU A 78 0.70 7.88 -10.42
N ASP A 79 -0.10 7.35 -11.37
CA ASP A 79 0.10 7.64 -12.78
C ASP A 79 -1.19 7.46 -13.58
N GLN A 80 -1.30 8.20 -14.70
CA GLN A 80 -2.42 8.14 -15.63
C GLN A 80 -1.90 8.32 -17.05
N GLU A 81 -1.92 7.25 -17.83
CA GLU A 81 -1.54 7.28 -19.23
C GLU A 81 -2.73 7.10 -20.15
N MET A 82 -2.72 7.79 -21.29
CA MET A 82 -3.73 7.67 -22.34
C MET A 82 -3.05 7.50 -23.70
N ASP A 83 -3.52 6.53 -24.48
CA ASP A 83 -3.02 6.25 -25.82
C ASP A 83 -4.19 6.27 -26.82
N SER A 84 -4.19 7.28 -27.70
CA SER A 84 -5.26 7.50 -28.69
C SER A 84 -5.24 6.48 -29.83
N ASP A 85 -4.06 5.95 -30.22
CA ASP A 85 -3.89 4.97 -31.28
C ASP A 85 -4.39 3.61 -30.84
N HIS A 86 -4.01 3.22 -29.63
CA HIS A 86 -4.50 2.01 -28.96
C HIS A 86 -5.94 2.17 -28.45
N ASN A 87 -6.41 3.40 -28.28
CA ASN A 87 -7.68 3.77 -27.66
C ASN A 87 -7.84 3.09 -26.28
N ARG A 88 -6.87 3.36 -25.42
CA ARG A 88 -6.71 2.72 -24.12
C ARG A 88 -6.12 3.69 -23.11
N SER A 89 -6.54 3.58 -21.87
CA SER A 89 -5.88 4.22 -20.73
C SER A 89 -5.41 3.21 -19.70
N VAL A 90 -4.33 3.57 -19.01
CA VAL A 90 -3.72 2.81 -17.93
C VAL A 90 -3.66 3.72 -16.71
N ILE A 91 -4.26 3.30 -15.63
CA ILE A 91 -4.30 4.06 -14.38
C ILE A 91 -3.53 3.28 -13.33
N THR A 92 -2.54 3.91 -12.69
CA THR A 92 -1.77 3.28 -11.62
C THR A 92 -2.20 3.85 -10.28
N LEU A 93 -2.73 2.99 -9.43
CA LEU A 93 -3.19 3.30 -8.08
C LEU A 93 -2.36 2.53 -7.05
N VAL A 94 -2.22 3.10 -5.88
CA VAL A 94 -1.69 2.42 -4.71
C VAL A 94 -2.56 2.73 -3.51
N GLY A 95 -2.75 1.77 -2.63
CA GLY A 95 -3.57 1.99 -1.44
C GLY A 95 -3.59 0.82 -0.49
N GLU A 96 -4.30 0.99 0.61
CA GLU A 96 -4.58 -0.07 1.56
C GLU A 96 -5.47 -1.15 0.94
N ARG A 97 -5.34 -2.34 1.48
CA ARG A 97 -5.97 -3.56 0.95
C ARG A 97 -7.47 -3.41 0.67
N GLU A 98 -8.24 -2.90 1.64
CA GLU A 98 -9.69 -2.77 1.53
C GLU A 98 -10.07 -1.57 0.65
N ALA A 99 -9.37 -0.46 0.82
CA ALA A 99 -9.66 0.77 0.09
C ALA A 99 -9.42 0.61 -1.41
N ILE A 100 -8.30 0.00 -1.82
CA ILE A 100 -7.98 -0.16 -3.25
C ILE A 100 -8.96 -1.10 -3.97
N GLN A 101 -9.50 -2.11 -3.29
CA GLN A 101 -10.53 -2.99 -3.85
C GLN A 101 -11.81 -2.20 -4.18
N GLU A 102 -12.31 -1.40 -3.23
CA GLU A 102 -13.51 -0.59 -3.44
C GLU A 102 -13.28 0.50 -4.50
N ALA A 103 -12.11 1.15 -4.51
CA ALA A 103 -11.76 2.13 -5.54
C ALA A 103 -11.85 1.54 -6.95
N VAL A 104 -11.24 0.38 -7.15
CA VAL A 104 -11.25 -0.30 -8.46
C VAL A 104 -12.65 -0.73 -8.85
N ILE A 105 -13.46 -1.26 -7.93
CA ILE A 105 -14.85 -1.64 -8.21
C ILE A 105 -15.66 -0.42 -8.68
N ARG A 106 -15.49 0.75 -8.05
CA ARG A 106 -16.12 2.01 -8.50
C ARG A 106 -15.65 2.42 -9.89
N GLY A 107 -14.35 2.29 -10.17
CA GLY A 107 -13.79 2.57 -11.51
C GLY A 107 -14.38 1.66 -12.58
N VAL A 108 -14.54 0.36 -12.29
CA VAL A 108 -15.19 -0.60 -13.20
C VAL A 108 -16.64 -0.21 -13.48
N GLY A 109 -17.39 0.15 -12.45
CA GLY A 109 -18.77 0.61 -12.61
C GLY A 109 -18.85 1.88 -13.46
N LYS A 110 -18.01 2.86 -13.20
CA LYS A 110 -17.96 4.11 -13.98
C LYS A 110 -17.54 3.86 -15.44
N ALA A 111 -16.59 2.97 -15.68
CA ALA A 111 -16.20 2.59 -17.04
C ALA A 111 -17.35 1.91 -17.80
N ALA A 112 -18.12 1.05 -17.13
CA ALA A 112 -19.30 0.38 -17.73
C ALA A 112 -20.39 1.38 -18.14
N GLU A 113 -20.55 2.49 -17.40
CA GLU A 113 -21.48 3.56 -17.73
C GLU A 113 -21.04 4.39 -18.96
N LEU A 114 -19.74 4.61 -19.13
CA LEU A 114 -19.19 5.60 -20.07
C LEU A 114 -18.63 5.00 -21.36
N ILE A 115 -18.24 3.72 -21.34
CA ILE A 115 -17.55 3.06 -22.46
C ILE A 115 -18.46 2.01 -23.08
N ASP A 116 -18.75 2.18 -24.37
CA ASP A 116 -19.53 1.23 -25.17
C ASP A 116 -18.61 0.48 -26.14
N LEU A 117 -18.31 -0.80 -25.84
CA LEU A 117 -17.45 -1.66 -26.64
C LEU A 117 -18.04 -1.98 -28.03
N THR A 118 -19.34 -1.87 -28.22
CA THR A 118 -19.96 -2.10 -29.52
C THR A 118 -19.57 -1.05 -30.56
N ARG A 119 -19.11 0.12 -30.08
CA ARG A 119 -18.64 1.25 -30.91
C ARG A 119 -17.15 1.48 -30.82
N HIS A 120 -16.45 0.76 -29.92
CA HIS A 120 -15.05 0.97 -29.65
C HIS A 120 -14.16 0.45 -30.79
N GLN A 121 -13.20 1.31 -31.22
CA GLN A 121 -12.16 0.98 -32.20
C GLN A 121 -10.79 1.42 -31.68
N GLY A 122 -9.81 0.53 -31.67
CA GLY A 122 -8.42 0.78 -31.27
C GLY A 122 -7.51 -0.37 -31.70
N ALA A 123 -6.22 -0.10 -31.78
CA ALA A 123 -5.23 -1.11 -32.17
C ALA A 123 -4.96 -2.14 -31.04
N HIS A 124 -5.28 -1.81 -29.79
CA HIS A 124 -5.05 -2.69 -28.65
C HIS A 124 -6.15 -3.77 -28.54
N PRO A 125 -5.79 -5.06 -28.33
CA PRO A 125 -6.75 -6.11 -28.04
C PRO A 125 -7.52 -5.81 -26.73
N ARG A 126 -8.85 -5.90 -26.77
CA ARG A 126 -9.70 -5.62 -25.60
C ARG A 126 -10.88 -6.59 -25.53
N MET A 127 -11.35 -6.82 -24.32
CA MET A 127 -12.53 -7.63 -24.07
C MET A 127 -13.56 -6.96 -23.15
N GLY A 128 -13.19 -5.88 -22.49
CA GLY A 128 -14.02 -5.13 -21.55
C GLY A 128 -13.82 -3.63 -21.61
N ALA A 129 -14.84 -2.87 -21.18
CA ALA A 129 -14.71 -1.44 -20.88
C ALA A 129 -13.60 -1.22 -19.85
N THR A 130 -13.60 -2.02 -18.78
CA THR A 130 -12.42 -2.31 -17.97
C THR A 130 -11.84 -3.64 -18.46
N ASP A 131 -10.72 -3.57 -19.16
CA ASP A 131 -10.16 -4.72 -19.84
C ASP A 131 -9.41 -5.65 -18.87
N VAL A 132 -8.55 -5.10 -18.00
CA VAL A 132 -7.78 -5.88 -17.03
C VAL A 132 -7.56 -5.12 -15.72
N VAL A 133 -7.61 -5.84 -14.61
CA VAL A 133 -7.40 -5.34 -13.24
C VAL A 133 -6.38 -6.23 -12.52
N PRO A 134 -5.09 -5.88 -12.54
CA PRO A 134 -4.04 -6.58 -11.81
C PRO A 134 -3.85 -6.00 -10.40
N PHE A 135 -3.76 -6.85 -9.38
CA PHE A 135 -3.26 -6.51 -8.05
C PHE A 135 -1.79 -6.93 -7.91
N ILE A 136 -0.95 -6.05 -7.40
CA ILE A 136 0.49 -6.23 -7.26
C ILE A 136 0.88 -5.98 -5.80
N PRO A 137 1.54 -6.93 -5.11
CA PRO A 137 1.99 -6.73 -3.75
C PRO A 137 3.16 -5.73 -3.70
N ILE A 138 3.10 -4.73 -2.81
CA ILE A 138 4.16 -3.72 -2.62
C ILE A 138 4.80 -3.85 -1.25
N ASP A 139 4.04 -3.69 -0.15
CA ASP A 139 4.58 -3.77 1.21
C ASP A 139 3.54 -4.37 2.16
N GLY A 140 3.97 -5.25 3.06
CA GLY A 140 3.09 -5.90 4.04
C GLY A 140 1.99 -6.80 3.48
N VAL A 141 2.03 -7.13 2.18
CA VAL A 141 1.03 -7.95 1.46
C VAL A 141 1.74 -9.00 0.61
N THR A 142 1.23 -10.21 0.61
CA THR A 142 1.75 -11.32 -0.22
C THR A 142 1.03 -11.40 -1.57
N LEU A 143 1.58 -12.19 -2.49
CA LEU A 143 0.91 -12.48 -3.77
C LEU A 143 -0.39 -13.26 -3.55
N GLU A 144 -0.43 -14.14 -2.55
CA GLU A 144 -1.62 -14.90 -2.15
C GLU A 144 -2.73 -13.99 -1.62
N ASP A 145 -2.37 -12.94 -0.89
CA ASP A 145 -3.33 -11.91 -0.48
C ASP A 145 -3.93 -11.19 -1.69
N CYS A 146 -3.09 -10.82 -2.67
CA CYS A 146 -3.55 -10.23 -3.93
C CYS A 146 -4.47 -11.18 -4.72
N VAL A 147 -4.22 -12.50 -4.69
CA VAL A 147 -5.13 -13.51 -5.27
C VAL A 147 -6.49 -13.50 -4.57
N ALA A 148 -6.51 -13.43 -3.24
CA ALA A 148 -7.76 -13.33 -2.48
C ALA A 148 -8.53 -12.03 -2.82
N MET A 149 -7.82 -10.90 -2.95
CA MET A 149 -8.39 -9.62 -3.39
C MET A 149 -8.99 -9.71 -4.79
N ALA A 150 -8.27 -10.32 -5.75
CA ALA A 150 -8.76 -10.50 -7.12
C ALA A 150 -10.06 -11.30 -7.17
N ARG A 151 -10.18 -12.35 -6.36
CA ARG A 151 -11.41 -13.16 -6.24
C ARG A 151 -12.56 -12.37 -5.64
N HIS A 152 -12.30 -11.60 -4.59
CA HIS A 152 -13.31 -10.76 -3.96
C HIS A 152 -13.82 -9.70 -4.95
N VAL A 153 -12.91 -8.96 -5.59
CA VAL A 153 -13.25 -7.93 -6.57
C VAL A 153 -14.00 -8.53 -7.76
N GLY A 154 -13.59 -9.70 -8.28
CA GLY A 154 -14.31 -10.41 -9.33
C GLY A 154 -15.75 -10.76 -8.95
N THR A 155 -15.96 -11.20 -7.71
CA THR A 155 -17.30 -11.48 -7.17
C THR A 155 -18.16 -10.21 -7.10
N GLU A 156 -17.59 -9.11 -6.60
CA GLU A 156 -18.31 -7.84 -6.45
C GLU A 156 -18.61 -7.15 -7.79
N ILE A 157 -17.72 -7.25 -8.78
CA ILE A 157 -17.96 -6.76 -10.14
C ILE A 157 -19.17 -7.46 -10.74
N TRP A 158 -19.23 -8.79 -10.65
CA TRP A 158 -20.41 -9.52 -11.12
C TRP A 158 -21.69 -9.13 -10.38
N LYS A 159 -21.66 -9.09 -9.06
CA LYS A 159 -22.84 -8.77 -8.25
C LYS A 159 -23.39 -7.36 -8.50
N ARG A 160 -22.52 -6.37 -8.66
CA ARG A 160 -22.93 -4.96 -8.76
C ARG A 160 -23.26 -4.53 -10.18
N PHE A 161 -22.59 -5.12 -11.19
CA PHE A 161 -22.65 -4.63 -12.56
C PHE A 161 -23.00 -5.69 -13.60
N GLU A 162 -23.17 -6.95 -13.21
CA GLU A 162 -23.43 -8.09 -14.11
C GLU A 162 -22.38 -8.22 -15.24
N ILE A 163 -21.14 -7.81 -15.00
CA ILE A 163 -20.01 -7.98 -15.92
C ILE A 163 -19.34 -9.32 -15.59
N PRO A 164 -19.27 -10.28 -16.52
CA PRO A 164 -18.60 -11.55 -16.29
C PRO A 164 -17.10 -11.35 -16.12
N VAL A 165 -16.50 -12.09 -15.19
CA VAL A 165 -15.09 -11.92 -14.80
C VAL A 165 -14.30 -13.20 -15.02
N TYR A 166 -13.12 -13.05 -15.60
CA TYR A 166 -12.11 -14.09 -15.76
C TYR A 166 -10.92 -13.81 -14.82
N LEU A 167 -10.43 -14.85 -14.16
CA LEU A 167 -9.23 -14.76 -13.33
C LEU A 167 -7.98 -15.10 -14.15
N TYR A 168 -6.87 -14.36 -13.92
CA TYR A 168 -5.62 -14.57 -14.67
C TYR A 168 -4.37 -14.49 -13.80
N GLU A 169 -3.21 -14.85 -14.38
CA GLU A 169 -1.88 -14.91 -13.74
C GLU A 169 -1.93 -15.77 -12.47
N ALA A 170 -1.48 -15.28 -11.31
CA ALA A 170 -1.48 -16.05 -10.07
C ALA A 170 -2.89 -16.41 -9.56
N ALA A 171 -3.92 -15.64 -9.95
CA ALA A 171 -5.32 -15.91 -9.58
C ALA A 171 -6.01 -16.92 -10.52
N ALA A 172 -5.39 -17.30 -11.64
CA ALA A 172 -5.97 -18.16 -12.66
C ALA A 172 -6.48 -19.50 -12.09
N THR A 173 -7.67 -19.90 -12.52
CA THR A 173 -8.30 -21.16 -12.10
C THR A 173 -7.89 -22.34 -12.97
N THR A 174 -7.33 -22.07 -14.16
CA THR A 174 -6.76 -23.10 -15.06
C THR A 174 -5.43 -22.63 -15.64
N PRO A 175 -4.51 -23.54 -16.01
CA PRO A 175 -3.21 -23.18 -16.57
C PRO A 175 -3.30 -22.29 -17.83
N GLU A 176 -4.32 -22.49 -18.67
CA GLU A 176 -4.54 -21.74 -19.90
C GLU A 176 -4.80 -20.26 -19.61
N ARG A 177 -5.42 -19.95 -18.47
CA ARG A 177 -5.78 -18.59 -18.04
C ARG A 177 -4.65 -17.84 -17.36
N GLN A 178 -3.53 -18.48 -17.06
CA GLN A 178 -2.34 -17.77 -16.60
C GLN A 178 -1.88 -16.72 -17.61
N ASN A 179 -2.10 -16.98 -18.91
CA ASN A 179 -1.76 -16.02 -19.96
C ASN A 179 -2.99 -15.20 -20.39
N LEU A 180 -2.95 -13.91 -20.15
CA LEU A 180 -3.98 -12.96 -20.55
C LEU A 180 -4.34 -13.04 -22.05
N GLU A 181 -3.35 -13.29 -22.90
CA GLU A 181 -3.52 -13.43 -24.36
C GLU A 181 -4.47 -14.57 -24.73
N ASN A 182 -4.48 -15.67 -23.98
CA ASN A 182 -5.38 -16.79 -24.21
C ASN A 182 -6.84 -16.42 -23.88
N ILE A 183 -7.04 -15.65 -22.79
CA ILE A 183 -8.37 -15.18 -22.40
C ILE A 183 -8.89 -14.18 -23.43
N ARG A 184 -8.04 -13.24 -23.89
CA ARG A 184 -8.39 -12.19 -24.87
C ARG A 184 -8.54 -12.70 -26.32
N ARG A 185 -8.29 -13.99 -26.59
CA ARG A 185 -8.36 -14.51 -27.97
C ARG A 185 -9.75 -14.26 -28.58
N GLY A 186 -9.77 -13.64 -29.77
CA GLY A 186 -11.00 -13.21 -30.43
C GLY A 186 -11.55 -11.89 -29.92
N GLN A 187 -10.93 -11.30 -28.90
CA GLN A 187 -11.31 -10.01 -28.30
C GLN A 187 -12.78 -10.01 -27.80
N PHE A 188 -13.39 -8.83 -27.67
CA PHE A 188 -14.80 -8.70 -27.27
C PHE A 188 -15.74 -9.48 -28.19
N GLU A 189 -15.54 -9.40 -29.51
CA GLU A 189 -16.37 -10.05 -30.50
C GLU A 189 -16.34 -11.57 -30.36
N GLY A 190 -15.13 -12.15 -30.28
CA GLY A 190 -15.00 -13.59 -30.12
C GLY A 190 -15.55 -14.12 -28.81
N ILE A 191 -15.37 -13.38 -27.70
CA ILE A 191 -15.95 -13.78 -26.40
C ILE A 191 -17.47 -13.69 -26.46
N ARG A 192 -18.04 -12.61 -26.99
CA ARG A 192 -19.48 -12.43 -27.15
C ARG A 192 -20.10 -13.59 -27.90
N ASP A 193 -19.47 -14.03 -28.99
CA ASP A 193 -20.00 -15.06 -29.88
C ASP A 193 -19.80 -16.49 -29.31
N GLU A 194 -18.77 -16.71 -28.49
CA GLU A 194 -18.40 -18.05 -27.98
C GLU A 194 -18.83 -18.31 -26.52
N ILE A 195 -19.06 -17.28 -25.69
CA ILE A 195 -19.20 -17.43 -24.23
C ILE A 195 -20.34 -18.37 -23.82
N ALA A 196 -21.46 -18.37 -24.57
CA ALA A 196 -22.61 -19.19 -24.28
C ALA A 196 -22.48 -20.66 -24.70
N THR A 197 -21.63 -20.95 -25.68
CA THR A 197 -21.56 -22.27 -26.34
C THR A 197 -20.25 -23.01 -26.10
N ASN A 198 -19.17 -22.29 -25.83
CA ASN A 198 -17.84 -22.87 -25.63
C ASN A 198 -17.50 -22.99 -24.13
N PRO A 199 -17.42 -24.20 -23.56
CA PRO A 199 -17.12 -24.39 -22.13
C PRO A 199 -15.77 -23.77 -21.69
N ALA A 200 -14.78 -23.66 -22.59
CA ALA A 200 -13.49 -23.02 -22.30
C ALA A 200 -13.62 -21.49 -22.07
N ARG A 201 -14.73 -20.89 -22.54
CA ARG A 201 -15.05 -19.47 -22.37
C ARG A 201 -15.94 -19.19 -21.16
N LYS A 202 -16.33 -20.20 -20.37
CA LYS A 202 -17.12 -19.97 -19.15
C LYS A 202 -16.37 -19.05 -18.20
N PRO A 203 -16.96 -17.93 -17.71
CA PRO A 203 -16.28 -17.03 -16.77
C PRO A 203 -16.08 -17.69 -15.39
N ASP A 204 -15.17 -17.17 -14.60
CA ASP A 204 -14.95 -17.60 -13.22
C ASP A 204 -16.04 -17.05 -12.29
N PHE A 205 -16.51 -15.83 -12.57
CA PHE A 205 -17.66 -15.21 -11.90
C PHE A 205 -18.66 -14.73 -12.95
N GLY A 206 -19.91 -15.06 -12.75
CA GLY A 206 -21.01 -14.65 -13.60
C GLY A 206 -21.56 -15.75 -14.50
N GLU A 207 -22.61 -15.37 -15.23
CA GLU A 207 -23.25 -16.22 -16.23
C GLU A 207 -22.46 -16.23 -17.55
N PRO A 208 -22.63 -17.25 -18.41
CA PRO A 208 -21.97 -17.32 -19.71
C PRO A 208 -22.60 -16.35 -20.74
N ARG A 209 -22.62 -15.07 -20.42
CA ARG A 209 -23.07 -13.96 -21.28
C ARG A 209 -22.19 -12.74 -21.04
N VAL A 210 -21.84 -12.00 -22.06
CA VAL A 210 -21.14 -10.71 -21.89
C VAL A 210 -22.13 -9.61 -21.48
N HIS A 211 -21.62 -8.60 -20.77
CA HIS A 211 -22.39 -7.38 -20.56
C HIS A 211 -22.60 -6.66 -21.91
N PRO A 212 -23.82 -6.13 -22.21
CA PRO A 212 -24.16 -5.62 -23.55
C PRO A 212 -23.19 -4.57 -24.12
N THR A 213 -22.73 -3.64 -23.30
CA THR A 213 -21.83 -2.55 -23.68
C THR A 213 -20.44 -2.65 -23.05
N ALA A 214 -20.34 -3.14 -21.81
CA ALA A 214 -19.08 -3.21 -21.07
C ALA A 214 -18.28 -4.52 -21.32
N GLY A 215 -18.84 -5.51 -21.98
CA GLY A 215 -18.15 -6.75 -22.32
C GLY A 215 -17.88 -7.65 -21.13
N ALA A 216 -16.63 -8.03 -20.92
CA ALA A 216 -16.16 -8.88 -19.82
C ALA A 216 -14.82 -8.32 -19.27
N THR A 217 -14.55 -8.55 -17.99
CA THR A 217 -13.35 -8.03 -17.33
C THR A 217 -12.41 -9.16 -16.90
N VAL A 218 -11.09 -8.93 -16.96
CA VAL A 218 -10.08 -9.84 -16.44
C VAL A 218 -9.52 -9.27 -15.14
N VAL A 219 -9.55 -10.06 -14.07
CA VAL A 219 -9.01 -9.64 -12.76
C VAL A 219 -7.96 -10.65 -12.31
N GLY A 220 -6.86 -10.19 -11.71
CA GLY A 220 -5.83 -11.12 -11.26
C GLY A 220 -4.80 -10.52 -10.34
N ALA A 221 -3.80 -11.33 -10.01
CA ALA A 221 -2.67 -10.94 -9.18
C ALA A 221 -1.37 -11.32 -9.89
N ARG A 222 -0.37 -10.44 -9.85
CA ARG A 222 0.93 -10.65 -10.49
C ARG A 222 2.05 -9.89 -9.77
N LYS A 223 3.29 -10.23 -10.09
CA LYS A 223 4.45 -9.41 -9.76
C LYS A 223 4.45 -8.10 -10.56
N PRO A 224 5.25 -7.09 -10.15
CA PRO A 224 5.47 -5.90 -10.96
C PRO A 224 5.90 -6.26 -12.38
N LEU A 225 5.25 -5.66 -13.37
CA LEU A 225 5.53 -5.87 -14.79
C LEU A 225 6.20 -4.62 -15.34
N ILE A 226 7.32 -4.79 -16.04
CA ILE A 226 7.99 -3.70 -16.74
C ILE A 226 7.64 -3.77 -18.22
N ALA A 227 6.91 -2.77 -18.73
CA ALA A 227 6.70 -2.59 -20.15
C ALA A 227 7.91 -1.84 -20.74
N TYR A 228 8.66 -2.52 -21.61
CA TYR A 228 9.94 -2.05 -22.12
C TYR A 228 10.03 -2.17 -23.63
N ASN A 229 10.21 -1.06 -24.30
CA ASN A 229 10.28 -0.97 -25.76
C ASN A 229 11.68 -0.54 -26.20
N ILE A 230 12.17 -1.14 -27.31
CA ILE A 230 13.45 -0.79 -27.92
C ILE A 230 13.21 -0.43 -29.37
N PHE A 231 13.63 0.78 -29.77
CA PHE A 231 13.56 1.26 -31.15
C PHE A 231 14.84 0.91 -31.91
N LEU A 232 14.67 0.48 -33.16
CA LEU A 232 15.75 0.11 -34.05
C LEU A 232 15.93 1.16 -35.15
N ASN A 233 17.17 1.31 -35.66
CA ASN A 233 17.48 2.22 -36.76
C ASN A 233 16.95 1.73 -38.12
N THR A 234 15.76 1.18 -38.18
CA THR A 234 15.10 0.70 -39.39
C THR A 234 13.59 0.86 -39.29
N ALA A 235 12.91 0.97 -40.41
CA ALA A 235 11.45 0.90 -40.50
C ALA A 235 10.93 -0.53 -40.78
N ASP A 236 11.82 -1.51 -41.01
CA ASP A 236 11.42 -2.88 -41.30
C ASP A 236 10.90 -3.61 -40.06
N VAL A 237 9.58 -3.63 -39.90
CA VAL A 237 8.89 -4.34 -38.81
C VAL A 237 9.16 -5.85 -38.81
N ALA A 238 9.50 -6.45 -39.97
CA ALA A 238 9.81 -7.89 -40.03
C ALA A 238 11.06 -8.21 -39.20
N ILE A 239 12.02 -7.30 -39.13
CA ILE A 239 13.22 -7.44 -38.28
C ILE A 239 12.81 -7.40 -36.79
N ALA A 240 12.01 -6.39 -36.37
CA ALA A 240 11.55 -6.31 -35.01
C ALA A 240 10.74 -7.56 -34.59
N LYS A 241 9.88 -8.07 -35.47
CA LYS A 241 9.13 -9.32 -35.23
C LYS A 241 10.04 -10.55 -35.06
N LYS A 242 11.13 -10.65 -35.85
CA LYS A 242 12.11 -11.73 -35.70
C LYS A 242 12.88 -11.64 -34.39
N ILE A 243 13.31 -10.43 -34.02
CA ILE A 243 14.00 -10.20 -32.75
C ILE A 243 13.05 -10.49 -31.57
N ALA A 244 11.81 -9.98 -31.59
CA ALA A 244 10.81 -10.28 -30.57
C ALA A 244 10.55 -11.78 -30.41
N LYS A 245 10.52 -12.52 -31.53
CA LYS A 245 10.41 -13.98 -31.54
C LYS A 245 11.62 -14.67 -30.89
N ALA A 246 12.83 -14.15 -31.08
CA ALA A 246 14.05 -14.69 -30.47
C ALA A 246 14.11 -14.42 -28.97
N VAL A 247 13.60 -13.26 -28.53
CA VAL A 247 13.70 -12.80 -27.13
C VAL A 247 12.61 -13.40 -26.22
N ARG A 248 11.37 -13.55 -26.72
CA ARG A 248 10.24 -13.98 -25.89
C ARG A 248 10.28 -15.47 -25.52
N PHE A 249 9.83 -15.79 -24.31
CA PHE A 249 9.82 -17.14 -23.75
C PHE A 249 9.03 -18.15 -24.60
N SER A 250 7.87 -17.78 -25.11
CA SER A 250 6.97 -18.67 -25.87
C SER A 250 7.57 -19.22 -27.17
N SER A 251 8.71 -18.69 -27.62
CA SER A 251 9.46 -19.15 -28.81
C SER A 251 10.86 -19.66 -28.47
N GLY A 252 11.15 -19.96 -27.20
CA GLY A 252 12.45 -20.48 -26.75
C GLY A 252 13.44 -19.40 -26.29
N GLY A 253 13.01 -18.14 -26.13
CA GLY A 253 13.82 -17.05 -25.63
C GLY A 253 13.88 -16.96 -24.09
N LEU A 254 14.06 -15.75 -23.59
CA LEU A 254 14.25 -15.48 -22.17
C LEU A 254 12.97 -15.75 -21.36
N ARG A 255 13.12 -16.44 -20.24
CA ARG A 255 12.04 -16.65 -19.28
C ARG A 255 11.50 -15.31 -18.81
N PHE A 256 10.19 -15.22 -18.54
CA PHE A 256 9.50 -14.01 -18.06
C PHE A 256 9.54 -12.81 -19.03
N VAL A 257 9.82 -13.05 -20.32
CA VAL A 257 9.74 -12.03 -21.36
C VAL A 257 8.65 -12.40 -22.35
N LYS A 258 7.69 -11.49 -22.55
CA LYS A 258 6.76 -11.46 -23.67
C LYS A 258 7.26 -10.42 -24.66
N GLY A 259 7.02 -10.60 -25.97
CA GLY A 259 7.52 -9.65 -26.97
C GLY A 259 6.79 -9.73 -28.30
N ALA A 260 6.64 -8.54 -28.92
CA ALA A 260 6.06 -8.34 -30.24
C ALA A 260 6.83 -7.25 -31.00
N GLY A 261 6.67 -7.19 -32.32
CA GLY A 261 7.29 -6.17 -33.17
C GLY A 261 6.24 -5.25 -33.78
N PHE A 262 6.45 -3.95 -33.70
CA PHE A 262 5.56 -2.91 -34.21
C PHE A 262 6.30 -1.87 -35.05
N LEU A 263 5.55 -1.05 -35.78
CA LEU A 263 6.05 0.19 -36.38
C LEU A 263 5.49 1.35 -35.56
N VAL A 264 6.38 2.13 -34.96
CA VAL A 264 6.00 3.29 -34.12
C VAL A 264 6.88 4.47 -34.50
N ARG A 265 6.31 5.62 -34.73
CA ARG A 265 7.04 6.84 -35.13
C ARG A 265 7.99 6.62 -36.34
N GLY A 266 7.61 5.77 -37.29
CA GLY A 266 8.43 5.41 -38.45
C GLY A 266 9.63 4.51 -38.18
N MET A 267 9.80 3.99 -36.97
CA MET A 267 10.85 3.06 -36.58
C MET A 267 10.27 1.70 -36.18
N ALA A 268 11.01 0.63 -36.49
CA ALA A 268 10.69 -0.69 -36.01
C ALA A 268 10.98 -0.77 -34.50
N GLN A 269 9.99 -1.20 -33.73
CA GLN A 269 10.03 -1.31 -32.28
C GLN A 269 9.91 -2.76 -31.84
N VAL A 270 10.80 -3.19 -30.95
CA VAL A 270 10.65 -4.44 -30.18
C VAL A 270 9.99 -4.08 -28.86
N SER A 271 8.69 -4.37 -28.74
CA SER A 271 7.91 -4.12 -27.52
C SER A 271 7.89 -5.36 -26.67
N MET A 272 8.18 -5.21 -25.38
CA MET A 272 8.34 -6.32 -24.45
C MET A 272 7.69 -6.04 -23.12
N ASN A 273 7.20 -7.10 -22.47
CA ASN A 273 6.77 -7.10 -21.08
C ASN A 273 7.64 -8.07 -20.28
N LEU A 274 8.36 -7.54 -19.30
CA LEU A 274 9.11 -8.33 -18.33
C LEU A 274 8.19 -8.63 -17.15
N THR A 275 7.77 -9.88 -16.99
CA THR A 275 6.79 -10.30 -15.96
C THR A 275 7.45 -10.71 -14.64
N ASP A 276 8.76 -10.88 -14.63
CA ASP A 276 9.59 -11.07 -13.43
C ASP A 276 11.01 -10.54 -13.70
N PHE A 277 11.22 -9.26 -13.41
CA PHE A 277 12.50 -8.58 -13.67
C PHE A 277 13.62 -9.02 -12.72
N GLU A 278 13.29 -9.62 -11.58
CA GLU A 278 14.30 -10.14 -10.65
C GLU A 278 15.01 -11.37 -11.21
N GLN A 279 14.26 -12.23 -11.91
CA GLN A 279 14.84 -13.40 -12.57
C GLN A 279 15.38 -13.09 -13.98
N THR A 280 14.73 -12.16 -14.68
CA THR A 280 15.18 -11.71 -16.02
C THR A 280 15.30 -10.18 -16.03
N PRO A 281 16.46 -9.65 -15.56
CA PRO A 281 16.69 -8.22 -15.44
C PRO A 281 16.68 -7.48 -16.79
N ILE A 282 16.25 -6.21 -16.75
CA ILE A 282 16.08 -5.37 -17.94
C ILE A 282 17.37 -5.22 -18.76
N HIS A 283 18.54 -5.11 -18.12
CA HIS A 283 19.83 -5.00 -18.81
C HIS A 283 20.17 -6.27 -19.63
N ARG A 284 19.82 -7.47 -19.13
CA ARG A 284 20.00 -8.72 -19.91
C ARG A 284 19.11 -8.76 -21.14
N VAL A 285 17.88 -8.28 -21.02
CA VAL A 285 16.94 -8.19 -22.14
C VAL A 285 17.46 -7.21 -23.18
N PHE A 286 17.94 -6.04 -22.75
CA PHE A 286 18.53 -5.03 -23.64
C PHE A 286 19.75 -5.59 -24.43
N GLU A 287 20.70 -6.22 -23.75
CA GLU A 287 21.89 -6.80 -24.39
C GLU A 287 21.50 -7.94 -25.36
N PHE A 288 20.49 -8.74 -25.02
CA PHE A 288 20.02 -9.80 -25.92
C PHE A 288 19.40 -9.21 -27.19
N VAL A 289 18.52 -8.21 -27.06
CA VAL A 289 17.92 -7.51 -28.21
C VAL A 289 19.00 -6.85 -29.07
N LYS A 290 19.97 -6.18 -28.46
CA LYS A 290 21.10 -5.54 -29.13
C LYS A 290 21.93 -6.56 -29.95
N ARG A 291 22.20 -7.73 -29.38
CA ARG A 291 22.93 -8.80 -30.05
C ARG A 291 22.13 -9.42 -31.21
N GLU A 292 20.83 -9.63 -31.02
CA GLU A 292 19.96 -10.12 -32.10
C GLU A 292 19.82 -9.08 -33.23
N ALA A 293 19.73 -7.78 -32.88
CA ALA A 293 19.66 -6.72 -33.88
C ALA A 293 20.90 -6.68 -34.80
N GLN A 294 22.09 -6.89 -34.25
CA GLN A 294 23.35 -6.95 -35.01
C GLN A 294 23.34 -8.03 -36.12
N ARG A 295 22.61 -9.15 -35.92
CA ARG A 295 22.48 -10.21 -36.93
C ARG A 295 21.77 -9.75 -38.20
N TYR A 296 20.99 -8.68 -38.09
CA TYR A 296 20.26 -8.07 -39.21
C TYR A 296 20.89 -6.75 -39.68
N GLY A 297 22.08 -6.40 -39.16
CA GLY A 297 22.77 -5.16 -39.52
C GLY A 297 22.09 -3.91 -38.96
N VAL A 298 21.24 -4.04 -37.93
CA VAL A 298 20.55 -2.92 -37.26
C VAL A 298 21.00 -2.77 -35.80
N VAL A 299 20.78 -1.59 -35.23
CA VAL A 299 21.14 -1.27 -33.83
C VAL A 299 19.99 -0.62 -33.11
N PRO A 300 19.88 -0.80 -31.78
CA PRO A 300 19.03 0.01 -30.94
C PRO A 300 19.46 1.48 -31.01
N VAL A 301 18.51 2.40 -31.18
CA VAL A 301 18.75 3.86 -31.19
C VAL A 301 18.21 4.53 -29.93
N SER A 302 17.17 3.98 -29.34
CA SER A 302 16.59 4.42 -28.06
C SER A 302 15.75 3.31 -27.44
N SER A 303 15.41 3.48 -26.21
CA SER A 303 14.42 2.65 -25.51
C SER A 303 13.49 3.52 -24.68
N GLU A 304 12.32 2.99 -24.36
CA GLU A 304 11.36 3.62 -23.48
C GLU A 304 10.79 2.61 -22.48
N ILE A 305 10.48 3.10 -21.30
CA ILE A 305 9.70 2.41 -20.27
C ILE A 305 8.32 3.02 -20.31
N VAL A 306 7.29 2.19 -20.34
CA VAL A 306 5.90 2.63 -20.31
C VAL A 306 5.34 2.38 -18.91
N GLY A 307 4.82 3.44 -18.28
CA GLY A 307 4.38 3.43 -16.90
C GLY A 307 5.53 3.40 -15.87
N LEU A 308 5.20 2.98 -14.66
CA LEU A 308 6.15 2.98 -13.55
C LEU A 308 7.05 1.73 -13.56
N ILE A 309 8.30 1.91 -13.14
CA ILE A 309 9.29 0.84 -13.02
C ILE A 309 9.78 0.73 -11.58
N PRO A 310 9.92 -0.49 -11.03
CA PRO A 310 10.55 -0.69 -9.74
C PRO A 310 11.98 -0.13 -9.71
N LYS A 311 12.30 0.65 -8.69
CA LYS A 311 13.63 1.26 -8.49
C LYS A 311 14.77 0.23 -8.59
N LEU A 312 14.58 -0.95 -7.99
CA LEU A 312 15.54 -2.04 -8.01
C LEU A 312 15.95 -2.46 -9.43
N ALA A 313 15.02 -2.43 -10.40
CA ALA A 313 15.33 -2.79 -11.78
C ALA A 313 16.31 -1.80 -12.44
N LEU A 314 16.20 -0.50 -12.12
CA LEU A 314 17.12 0.52 -12.60
C LEU A 314 18.47 0.46 -11.87
N GLU A 315 18.46 0.21 -10.56
CA GLU A 315 19.68 0.02 -9.76
C GLU A 315 20.52 -1.15 -10.30
N GLN A 316 19.89 -2.30 -10.54
CA GLN A 316 20.55 -3.47 -11.14
C GLN A 316 21.09 -3.19 -12.56
N ALA A 317 20.39 -2.38 -13.35
CA ALA A 317 20.87 -1.99 -14.67
C ALA A 317 22.07 -1.05 -14.56
N ALA A 318 22.04 -0.09 -13.65
CA ALA A 318 23.15 0.81 -13.40
C ALA A 318 24.39 0.07 -12.89
N GLU A 319 24.25 -0.83 -11.91
CA GLU A 319 25.31 -1.69 -11.40
C GLU A 319 25.96 -2.49 -12.54
N TRP A 320 25.15 -3.13 -13.39
CA TRP A 320 25.62 -3.93 -14.52
C TRP A 320 26.41 -3.10 -15.54
N PHE A 321 25.86 -1.97 -16.01
CA PHE A 321 26.49 -1.17 -17.07
C PHE A 321 27.68 -0.34 -16.58
N LEU A 322 27.66 0.10 -15.32
CA LEU A 322 28.76 0.85 -14.71
C LEU A 322 29.85 -0.07 -14.12
N GLN A 323 29.59 -1.38 -14.01
CA GLN A 323 30.49 -2.37 -13.43
C GLN A 323 30.92 -1.98 -12.00
N VAL A 324 29.97 -1.51 -11.18
CA VAL A 324 30.25 -1.09 -9.82
C VAL A 324 30.50 -2.31 -8.94
N GLU A 325 31.65 -2.35 -8.28
CA GLU A 325 31.97 -3.41 -7.30
C GLU A 325 31.26 -3.15 -5.97
N ASN A 326 30.73 -4.21 -5.36
CA ASN A 326 30.10 -4.18 -4.04
C ASN A 326 28.99 -3.11 -3.92
N PHE A 327 28.17 -2.95 -4.98
CA PHE A 327 27.04 -2.03 -4.94
C PHE A 327 26.02 -2.49 -3.90
N ASP A 328 25.55 -1.52 -3.10
CA ASP A 328 24.45 -1.67 -2.17
C ASP A 328 23.54 -0.46 -2.29
N SER A 329 22.22 -0.68 -2.30
CA SER A 329 21.22 0.38 -2.44
C SER A 329 21.36 1.50 -1.39
N SER A 330 22.01 1.23 -0.25
CA SER A 330 22.30 2.24 0.77
C SER A 330 23.35 3.27 0.35
N LEU A 331 24.09 3.02 -0.75
CA LEU A 331 25.02 4.01 -1.34
C LEU A 331 24.29 5.11 -2.10
N ILE A 332 23.02 4.92 -2.40
CA ILE A 332 22.19 5.93 -3.04
C ILE A 332 21.78 6.97 -2.01
N LEU A 333 22.07 8.25 -2.30
CA LEU A 333 21.81 9.36 -1.39
C LEU A 333 20.35 9.44 -0.95
N GLU A 334 19.40 9.32 -1.90
CA GLU A 334 17.97 9.39 -1.64
C GLU A 334 17.49 8.25 -0.73
N ASN A 335 18.06 7.05 -0.87
CA ASN A 335 17.77 5.92 0.02
C ASN A 335 18.23 6.21 1.44
N ARG A 336 19.43 6.81 1.60
CA ARG A 336 19.93 7.24 2.90
C ARG A 336 19.06 8.34 3.51
N LEU A 337 18.69 9.33 2.72
CA LEU A 337 17.79 10.40 3.16
C LEU A 337 16.43 9.85 3.57
N ALA A 338 15.83 9.00 2.75
CA ALA A 338 14.55 8.36 3.07
C ALA A 338 14.64 7.52 4.35
N ALA A 339 15.72 6.76 4.54
CA ALA A 339 15.95 5.99 5.76
C ALA A 339 16.03 6.88 7.01
N VAL A 340 16.71 8.03 6.92
CA VAL A 340 16.84 8.98 8.04
C VAL A 340 15.52 9.70 8.30
N THR A 341 14.85 10.19 7.25
CA THR A 341 13.62 11.01 7.39
C THR A 341 12.38 10.20 7.71
N SER A 342 12.31 8.93 7.26
CA SER A 342 11.17 8.03 7.55
C SER A 342 11.28 7.34 8.92
N GLY A 343 12.34 7.58 9.69
CA GLY A 343 12.61 6.88 10.93
C GLY A 343 12.90 5.36 10.76
N LYS A 344 12.94 4.87 9.52
CA LYS A 344 13.31 3.48 9.17
C LYS A 344 14.82 3.29 9.09
N THR A 345 15.59 3.98 9.91
CA THR A 345 17.02 3.68 10.01
C THR A 345 17.20 2.38 10.77
N ALA A 346 17.58 1.33 10.06
CA ALA A 346 18.13 0.11 10.65
C ALA A 346 19.45 0.33 11.45
N VAL A 347 19.81 1.59 11.73
CA VAL A 347 21.01 2.03 12.47
C VAL A 347 20.66 2.60 13.84
N GLY A 348 19.38 2.81 14.16
CA GLY A 348 18.96 3.08 15.53
C GLY A 348 18.69 1.75 16.24
N GLY A 349 19.41 1.45 17.34
CA GLY A 349 19.07 0.31 18.20
C GLY A 349 17.60 0.38 18.64
N LEU A 350 17.10 -0.61 19.38
CA LEU A 350 15.70 -0.73 19.86
C LEU A 350 15.15 0.60 20.45
N ARG A 351 16.02 1.43 21.00
CA ARG A 351 15.71 2.78 21.50
C ARG A 351 15.07 3.66 20.42
N ALA A 352 15.62 3.68 19.20
CA ALA A 352 15.14 4.57 18.14
C ALA A 352 13.70 4.25 17.69
N GLY A 353 13.24 3.01 17.88
CA GLY A 353 11.86 2.62 17.59
C GLY A 353 10.83 3.14 18.60
N ILE A 354 11.24 3.43 19.84
CA ILE A 354 10.34 3.86 20.92
C ILE A 354 10.55 5.34 21.32
N GLU A 355 11.73 5.90 21.05
CA GLU A 355 12.12 7.27 21.45
C GLU A 355 11.12 8.34 20.98
N PRO A 356 10.60 8.34 19.73
CA PRO A 356 9.64 9.33 19.28
C PRO A 356 8.36 9.35 20.14
N PHE A 357 7.87 8.18 20.56
CA PHE A 357 6.70 8.08 21.43
C PHE A 357 6.99 8.58 22.86
N ILE A 358 8.16 8.24 23.40
CA ILE A 358 8.57 8.73 24.73
C ILE A 358 8.70 10.26 24.73
N GLU A 359 9.30 10.85 23.68
CA GLU A 359 9.46 12.31 23.56
C GLU A 359 8.09 13.00 23.42
N GLN A 360 7.15 12.40 22.70
CA GLN A 360 5.78 12.92 22.62
C GLN A 360 5.07 12.88 23.97
N LEU A 361 5.23 11.81 24.77
CA LEU A 361 4.68 11.71 26.13
C LEU A 361 5.32 12.73 27.08
N ALA A 362 6.60 13.09 26.86
CA ALA A 362 7.31 14.07 27.67
C ALA A 362 6.98 15.52 27.29
N ALA A 363 6.39 15.74 26.12
CA ALA A 363 6.06 17.07 25.62
C ALA A 363 4.93 17.72 26.47
N PRO A 364 4.93 19.07 26.63
CA PRO A 364 3.90 19.78 27.37
C PRO A 364 2.60 19.93 26.55
N THR A 365 2.11 18.81 26.01
CA THR A 365 0.89 18.69 25.21
C THR A 365 -0.13 17.83 25.94
N ALA A 366 -1.42 18.00 25.66
CA ALA A 366 -2.47 17.21 26.28
C ALA A 366 -2.53 15.76 25.77
N THR A 367 -2.02 15.51 24.57
CA THR A 367 -1.98 14.19 23.92
C THR A 367 -0.64 14.01 23.20
N PRO A 368 -0.08 12.77 23.18
CA PRO A 368 -0.53 11.57 23.90
C PRO A 368 -0.34 11.72 25.42
N GLY A 369 -1.16 11.02 26.21
CA GLY A 369 -1.17 11.07 27.66
C GLY A 369 -1.13 9.70 28.33
N GLY A 370 -1.63 9.66 29.58
CA GLY A 370 -1.61 8.46 30.42
C GLY A 370 -2.38 7.28 29.83
N GLY A 371 -3.47 7.52 29.08
CA GLY A 371 -4.26 6.47 28.43
C GLY A 371 -3.49 5.84 27.27
N SER A 372 -2.86 6.65 26.41
CA SER A 372 -1.98 6.15 25.35
C SER A 372 -0.78 5.37 25.91
N ALA A 373 -0.18 5.82 27.03
CA ALA A 373 0.90 5.11 27.71
C ALA A 373 0.43 3.78 28.30
N ALA A 374 -0.77 3.72 28.87
CA ALA A 374 -1.37 2.48 29.39
C ALA A 374 -1.62 1.46 28.26
N ALA A 375 -2.17 1.92 27.12
CA ALA A 375 -2.37 1.07 25.94
C ALA A 375 -1.03 0.52 25.40
N ALA A 376 0.01 1.35 25.34
CA ALA A 376 1.36 0.92 24.91
C ALA A 376 1.96 -0.14 25.88
N ALA A 377 1.82 0.06 27.19
CA ALA A 377 2.26 -0.91 28.20
C ALA A 377 1.54 -2.26 28.01
N GLY A 378 0.24 -2.24 27.77
CA GLY A 378 -0.55 -3.44 27.50
C GLY A 378 -0.14 -4.14 26.21
N ALA A 379 0.15 -3.39 25.14
CA ALA A 379 0.65 -3.95 23.89
C ALA A 379 2.01 -4.65 24.05
N MET A 380 2.92 -4.02 24.82
CA MET A 380 4.21 -4.62 25.16
C MET A 380 4.04 -5.90 26.00
N ALA A 381 3.12 -5.90 26.97
CA ALA A 381 2.78 -7.07 27.78
C ALA A 381 2.31 -8.24 26.91
N ALA A 382 1.37 -7.97 26.00
CA ALA A 382 0.86 -8.98 25.07
C ALA A 382 1.95 -9.50 24.14
N GLY A 383 2.86 -8.62 23.68
CA GLY A 383 4.01 -8.98 22.85
C GLY A 383 4.95 -9.95 23.56
N LEU A 384 5.38 -9.64 24.80
CA LEU A 384 6.27 -10.50 25.58
C LEU A 384 5.64 -11.88 25.88
N ALA A 385 4.41 -11.90 26.38
CA ALA A 385 3.72 -13.15 26.67
C ALA A 385 3.52 -13.99 25.39
N GLY A 386 3.19 -13.36 24.26
CA GLY A 386 3.06 -14.02 22.96
C GLY A 386 4.37 -14.60 22.44
N MET A 387 5.49 -13.90 22.64
CA MET A 387 6.83 -14.39 22.32
C MET A 387 7.13 -15.68 23.11
N VAL A 388 6.89 -15.67 24.43
CA VAL A 388 7.16 -16.86 25.30
C VAL A 388 6.31 -18.04 24.86
N ALA A 389 5.01 -17.84 24.57
CA ALA A 389 4.13 -18.88 24.05
C ALA A 389 4.67 -19.45 22.74
N SER A 390 5.00 -18.58 21.78
CA SER A 390 5.48 -18.97 20.45
C SER A 390 6.82 -19.72 20.50
N MET A 391 7.78 -19.27 21.32
CA MET A 391 9.09 -19.92 21.47
C MET A 391 9.03 -21.28 22.20
N SER A 392 7.96 -21.56 22.93
CA SER A 392 7.73 -22.84 23.62
C SER A 392 7.07 -23.87 22.69
N ARG A 393 6.37 -23.43 21.62
CA ARG A 393 5.71 -24.31 20.64
C ARG A 393 6.70 -25.17 19.86
N GLY A 394 6.25 -26.37 19.47
CA GLY A 394 7.04 -27.33 18.69
C GLY A 394 8.25 -27.92 19.45
N LYS A 395 8.48 -27.55 20.70
CA LYS A 395 9.55 -28.12 21.52
C LYS A 395 9.10 -29.43 22.17
N LYS A 396 9.92 -30.49 22.07
CA LYS A 396 9.62 -31.83 22.59
C LYS A 396 9.10 -31.82 24.03
N ALA A 397 9.66 -30.95 24.88
CA ALA A 397 9.28 -30.84 26.30
C ALA A 397 7.87 -30.28 26.53
N TYR A 398 7.29 -29.54 25.53
CA TYR A 398 6.02 -28.85 25.67
C TYR A 398 4.94 -29.31 24.67
N LEU A 399 5.20 -30.40 23.92
CA LEU A 399 4.25 -30.91 22.91
C LEU A 399 2.86 -31.21 23.48
N GLN A 400 2.79 -31.67 24.73
CA GLN A 400 1.50 -31.90 25.41
C GLN A 400 0.67 -30.64 25.64
N TYR A 401 1.28 -29.45 25.54
CA TYR A 401 0.64 -28.14 25.70
C TYR A 401 0.48 -27.39 24.38
N GLU A 402 0.78 -28.02 23.23
CA GLU A 402 0.82 -27.32 21.91
C GLU A 402 -0.48 -26.59 21.56
N SER A 403 -1.64 -27.21 21.86
CA SER A 403 -2.95 -26.59 21.63
C SER A 403 -3.12 -25.32 22.48
N GLN A 404 -2.81 -25.40 23.77
CA GLN A 404 -2.92 -24.28 24.71
C GLN A 404 -1.94 -23.15 24.36
N LEU A 405 -0.73 -23.47 23.94
CA LEU A 405 0.29 -22.51 23.52
C LEU A 405 -0.12 -21.82 22.20
N SER A 406 -0.71 -22.56 21.27
CA SER A 406 -1.20 -22.01 20.01
C SER A 406 -2.37 -21.04 20.22
N GLU A 407 -3.36 -21.44 21.03
CA GLU A 407 -4.50 -20.60 21.39
C GLU A 407 -4.05 -19.32 22.11
N ALA A 408 -3.17 -19.45 23.11
CA ALA A 408 -2.62 -18.30 23.82
C ALA A 408 -1.84 -17.36 22.90
N SER A 409 -1.01 -17.90 21.99
CA SER A 409 -0.24 -17.11 21.02
C SER A 409 -1.16 -16.30 20.10
N ASN A 410 -2.22 -16.92 19.56
CA ASN A 410 -3.18 -16.26 18.67
C ASN A 410 -3.97 -15.18 19.40
N HIS A 411 -4.46 -15.47 20.61
CA HIS A 411 -5.22 -14.50 21.40
C HIS A 411 -4.35 -13.31 21.83
N LEU A 412 -3.09 -13.56 22.26
CA LEU A 412 -2.16 -12.47 22.59
C LEU A 412 -1.78 -11.62 21.37
N ALA A 413 -1.69 -12.22 20.17
CA ALA A 413 -1.47 -11.47 18.95
C ALA A 413 -2.64 -10.52 18.65
N GLN A 414 -3.87 -10.99 18.80
CA GLN A 414 -5.06 -10.15 18.64
C GLN A 414 -5.09 -9.01 19.66
N LEU A 415 -4.94 -9.33 20.98
CA LEU A 415 -4.92 -8.33 22.04
C LEU A 415 -3.84 -7.27 21.84
N ARG A 416 -2.66 -7.67 21.34
CA ARG A 416 -1.57 -6.74 20.99
C ARG A 416 -1.98 -5.75 19.93
N GLU A 417 -2.59 -6.20 18.83
CA GLU A 417 -3.03 -5.30 17.75
C GLU A 417 -4.14 -4.35 18.22
N GLU A 418 -5.12 -4.85 18.97
CA GLU A 418 -6.19 -4.02 19.55
C GLU A 418 -5.66 -2.95 20.50
N MET A 419 -4.66 -3.28 21.32
CA MET A 419 -4.02 -2.30 22.20
C MET A 419 -3.15 -1.29 21.47
N LYS A 420 -2.49 -1.68 20.36
CA LYS A 420 -1.78 -0.75 19.49
C LYS A 420 -2.74 0.30 18.90
N CYS A 421 -3.89 -0.14 18.39
CA CYS A 421 -4.93 0.78 17.93
C CYS A 421 -5.44 1.71 19.04
N ALA A 422 -5.51 1.24 20.27
CA ALA A 422 -5.97 2.03 21.41
C ALA A 422 -5.01 3.18 21.79
N ILE A 423 -3.73 3.12 21.40
CA ILE A 423 -2.75 4.21 21.63
C ILE A 423 -3.22 5.49 20.95
N ASP A 424 -3.58 5.39 19.68
CA ASP A 424 -4.03 6.54 18.88
C ASP A 424 -5.48 6.90 19.19
N ALA A 425 -6.34 5.89 19.43
CA ALA A 425 -7.74 6.11 19.78
C ALA A 425 -7.93 6.90 21.08
N ASP A 426 -7.04 6.76 22.07
CA ASP A 426 -7.05 7.55 23.29
C ASP A 426 -6.81 9.04 23.00
N ALA A 427 -5.77 9.35 22.23
CA ALA A 427 -5.46 10.72 21.83
C ALA A 427 -6.58 11.35 20.98
N GLU A 428 -7.20 10.58 20.09
CA GLU A 428 -8.32 11.05 19.25
C GLU A 428 -9.59 11.29 20.09
N SER A 429 -9.89 10.42 21.03
CA SER A 429 -11.04 10.57 21.93
C SER A 429 -10.98 11.88 22.73
N TYR A 430 -9.80 12.25 23.23
CA TYR A 430 -9.57 13.53 23.86
C TYR A 430 -9.87 14.71 22.93
N ASN A 431 -9.40 14.65 21.69
CA ASN A 431 -9.66 15.69 20.69
C ASN A 431 -11.17 15.83 20.39
N VAL A 432 -11.93 14.73 20.39
CA VAL A 432 -13.39 14.75 20.24
C VAL A 432 -14.05 15.48 21.42
N VAL A 433 -13.64 15.18 22.64
CA VAL A 433 -14.12 15.88 23.85
C VAL A 433 -13.83 17.37 23.78
N MET A 434 -12.61 17.76 23.38
CA MET A 434 -12.26 19.19 23.27
C MET A 434 -13.05 19.92 22.17
N LYS A 435 -13.36 19.25 21.05
CA LYS A 435 -14.28 19.78 20.04
C LYS A 435 -15.69 19.95 20.56
N ALA A 436 -16.20 18.99 21.34
CA ALA A 436 -17.52 19.10 21.98
C ALA A 436 -17.58 20.29 22.94
N TYR A 437 -16.57 20.51 23.80
CA TYR A 437 -16.49 21.70 24.66
C TYR A 437 -16.47 23.02 23.87
N LYS A 438 -15.85 23.06 22.71
CA LYS A 438 -15.83 24.25 21.87
C LYS A 438 -17.20 24.51 21.23
N ALA A 439 -17.82 23.47 20.64
CA ALA A 439 -19.13 23.56 20.01
C ALA A 439 -20.26 23.88 21.00
N ALA A 440 -20.14 23.40 22.24
CA ALA A 440 -21.11 23.65 23.32
C ALA A 440 -21.27 25.13 23.71
N LYS A 441 -20.25 25.96 23.44
CA LYS A 441 -20.34 27.42 23.68
C LYS A 441 -21.28 28.13 22.71
N GLU A 442 -21.62 27.50 21.59
CA GLU A 442 -22.40 28.08 20.50
C GLU A 442 -23.80 27.44 20.33
N SER A 443 -24.14 26.44 21.18
CA SER A 443 -25.40 25.68 21.07
C SER A 443 -26.12 25.49 22.40
N SER A 444 -27.44 25.60 22.37
CA SER A 444 -28.29 25.28 23.55
C SER A 444 -28.29 23.78 23.92
N ALA A 445 -27.86 22.90 22.99
CA ALA A 445 -27.70 21.46 23.23
C ALA A 445 -26.27 21.09 23.66
N GLY A 446 -25.41 22.08 23.95
CA GLY A 446 -23.98 21.89 24.15
C GLY A 446 -23.61 20.95 25.30
N GLU A 447 -24.37 20.94 26.35
CA GLU A 447 -24.10 20.10 27.54
C GLU A 447 -24.27 18.62 27.23
N ARG A 448 -25.31 18.23 26.46
CA ARG A 448 -25.50 16.85 26.00
C ARG A 448 -24.37 16.38 25.09
N MET A 449 -23.90 17.23 24.20
CA MET A 449 -22.77 16.90 23.32
C MET A 449 -21.49 16.60 24.10
N ILE A 450 -21.23 17.32 25.20
CA ILE A 450 -20.06 17.06 26.06
C ILE A 450 -20.22 15.71 26.77
N ILE A 451 -21.40 15.42 27.31
CA ILE A 451 -21.66 14.15 28.00
C ILE A 451 -21.47 12.97 27.06
N ASP A 452 -22.04 13.03 25.86
CA ASP A 452 -21.91 11.97 24.85
C ASP A 452 -20.44 11.74 24.43
N ALA A 453 -19.68 12.82 24.25
CA ALA A 453 -18.24 12.74 23.95
C ALA A 453 -17.43 12.13 25.12
N LEU A 454 -17.75 12.47 26.37
CA LEU A 454 -17.10 11.89 27.55
C LEU A 454 -17.44 10.41 27.74
N GLN A 455 -18.69 10.00 27.46
CA GLN A 455 -19.07 8.59 27.47
C GLN A 455 -18.30 7.79 26.43
N GLN A 456 -18.16 8.30 25.19
CA GLN A 456 -17.35 7.69 24.17
C GLN A 456 -15.86 7.64 24.55
N ALA A 457 -15.31 8.73 25.08
CA ALA A 457 -13.93 8.79 25.54
C ALA A 457 -13.63 7.85 26.72
N THR A 458 -14.64 7.48 27.50
CA THR A 458 -14.51 6.51 28.60
C THR A 458 -14.40 5.08 28.12
N ALA A 459 -14.98 4.75 26.95
CA ALA A 459 -14.96 3.40 26.39
C ALA A 459 -13.55 2.94 25.98
N VAL A 460 -12.69 3.85 25.50
CA VAL A 460 -11.32 3.50 25.06
C VAL A 460 -10.47 2.99 26.24
N PRO A 461 -10.25 3.75 27.32
CA PRO A 461 -9.45 3.26 28.45
C PRO A 461 -10.12 2.08 29.17
N LEU A 462 -11.46 1.99 29.22
CA LEU A 462 -12.13 0.81 29.78
C LEU A 462 -11.78 -0.45 28.98
N GLY A 463 -11.82 -0.38 27.65
CA GLY A 463 -11.42 -1.49 26.79
C GLY A 463 -9.93 -1.84 26.93
N VAL A 464 -9.04 -0.88 27.19
CA VAL A 464 -7.63 -1.16 27.50
C VAL A 464 -7.52 -1.94 28.81
N ALA A 465 -8.28 -1.54 29.84
CA ALA A 465 -8.30 -2.22 31.15
C ALA A 465 -8.78 -3.69 31.03
N GLU A 466 -9.83 -3.95 30.26
CA GLU A 466 -10.34 -5.30 30.00
C GLU A 466 -9.29 -6.19 29.32
N ARG A 467 -8.63 -5.67 28.31
CA ARG A 467 -7.56 -6.38 27.58
C ARG A 467 -6.34 -6.61 28.45
N ALA A 468 -5.99 -5.66 29.31
CA ALA A 468 -4.87 -5.80 30.23
C ALA A 468 -5.09 -6.97 31.21
N VAL A 469 -6.29 -7.10 31.75
CA VAL A 469 -6.67 -8.26 32.60
C VAL A 469 -6.56 -9.56 31.80
N ALA A 470 -7.06 -9.59 30.57
CA ALA A 470 -6.98 -10.77 29.72
C ALA A 470 -5.51 -11.19 29.46
N VAL A 471 -4.64 -10.23 29.12
CA VAL A 471 -3.19 -10.50 28.93
C VAL A 471 -2.56 -11.02 30.21
N GLN A 472 -2.85 -10.42 31.36
CA GLN A 472 -2.33 -10.85 32.65
C GLN A 472 -2.73 -12.30 32.96
N GLN A 473 -4.01 -12.64 32.79
CA GLN A 473 -4.53 -13.99 33.04
C GLN A 473 -3.91 -15.02 32.10
N ILE A 474 -3.71 -14.69 30.81
CA ILE A 474 -3.03 -15.59 29.87
C ILE A 474 -1.57 -15.78 30.28
N ALA A 475 -0.85 -14.69 30.61
CA ALA A 475 0.54 -14.77 31.03
C ALA A 475 0.74 -15.62 32.30
N LEU A 476 -0.19 -15.53 33.27
CA LEU A 476 -0.19 -16.38 34.47
C LEU A 476 -0.39 -17.85 34.11
N ARG A 477 -1.30 -18.18 33.21
CA ARG A 477 -1.53 -19.56 32.73
C ARG A 477 -0.35 -20.14 31.97
N LEU A 478 0.44 -19.31 31.29
CA LEU A 478 1.62 -19.72 30.55
C LEU A 478 2.79 -20.11 31.43
N LYS A 479 2.91 -19.61 32.69
CA LYS A 479 4.03 -19.89 33.58
C LYS A 479 4.34 -21.37 33.75
N PRO A 480 3.39 -22.28 34.07
CA PRO A 480 3.68 -23.70 34.28
C PRO A 480 3.91 -24.51 33.01
N ILE A 481 3.57 -24.00 31.83
CA ILE A 481 3.54 -24.73 30.54
C ILE A 481 4.55 -24.22 29.51
N THR A 482 5.42 -23.29 29.91
CA THR A 482 6.45 -22.71 29.03
C THR A 482 7.86 -22.91 29.57
N ASN A 483 8.86 -22.51 28.77
CA ASN A 483 10.26 -22.67 29.15
C ASN A 483 10.61 -21.82 30.39
N PRO A 484 11.09 -22.46 31.51
CA PRO A 484 11.45 -21.74 32.74
C PRO A 484 12.49 -20.64 32.55
N ASN A 485 13.37 -20.76 31.56
CA ASN A 485 14.38 -19.73 31.24
C ASN A 485 13.77 -18.41 30.74
N MET A 486 12.48 -18.42 30.39
CA MET A 486 11.72 -17.23 29.95
C MET A 486 10.77 -16.73 31.05
N SER A 487 10.93 -17.14 32.28
CA SER A 487 10.10 -16.73 33.41
C SER A 487 10.20 -15.23 33.69
N SER A 488 11.36 -14.62 33.44
CA SER A 488 11.58 -13.16 33.55
C SER A 488 10.71 -12.36 32.58
N ASP A 489 10.57 -12.86 31.34
CA ASP A 489 9.75 -12.23 30.31
C ASP A 489 8.27 -12.26 30.68
N LEU A 490 7.77 -13.40 31.21
CA LEU A 490 6.40 -13.51 31.71
C LEU A 490 6.17 -12.62 32.95
N THR A 491 7.15 -12.52 33.84
CA THR A 491 7.06 -11.64 35.00
C THR A 491 6.98 -10.18 34.56
N THR A 492 7.77 -9.77 33.57
CA THR A 492 7.71 -8.42 32.98
C THR A 492 6.39 -8.18 32.26
N ALA A 493 5.88 -9.16 31.51
CA ALA A 493 4.59 -9.06 30.85
C ALA A 493 3.45 -8.85 31.85
N ILE A 494 3.42 -9.59 32.96
CA ILE A 494 2.43 -9.44 34.03
C ILE A 494 2.51 -8.05 34.68
N ALA A 495 3.72 -7.55 34.94
CA ALA A 495 3.91 -6.22 35.53
C ALA A 495 3.45 -5.10 34.59
N LEU A 496 3.75 -5.20 33.31
CA LEU A 496 3.27 -4.25 32.29
C LEU A 496 1.76 -4.30 32.11
N ALA A 497 1.16 -5.49 32.12
CA ALA A 497 -0.30 -5.63 32.05
C ALA A 497 -0.98 -5.00 33.27
N LYS A 498 -0.39 -5.15 34.46
CA LYS A 498 -0.88 -4.49 35.69
C LYS A 498 -0.77 -2.96 35.60
N ALA A 499 0.36 -2.44 35.15
CA ALA A 499 0.53 -1.00 34.92
C ALA A 499 -0.48 -0.44 33.89
N ALA A 500 -0.72 -1.20 32.81
CA ALA A 500 -1.73 -0.87 31.81
C ALA A 500 -3.15 -0.78 32.41
N LEU A 501 -3.52 -1.77 33.25
CA LEU A 501 -4.81 -1.78 33.94
C LEU A 501 -4.97 -0.58 34.88
N GLU A 502 -4.00 -0.34 35.73
CA GLU A 502 -4.05 0.76 36.72
C GLU A 502 -4.12 2.13 36.01
N GLY A 503 -3.28 2.34 35.00
CA GLY A 503 -3.26 3.57 34.19
C GLY A 503 -4.56 3.77 33.41
N ALA A 504 -5.09 2.72 32.79
CA ALA A 504 -6.36 2.80 32.08
C ALA A 504 -7.54 3.11 33.02
N LEU A 505 -7.66 2.45 34.17
CA LEU A 505 -8.71 2.69 35.13
C LEU A 505 -8.67 4.13 35.73
N ALA A 506 -7.46 4.69 35.93
CA ALA A 506 -7.32 6.07 36.32
C ALA A 506 -7.88 7.06 35.29
N ASN A 507 -7.69 6.77 34.00
CA ASN A 507 -8.27 7.57 32.90
C ASN A 507 -9.81 7.43 32.85
N VAL A 508 -10.35 6.23 33.10
CA VAL A 508 -11.81 6.03 33.23
C VAL A 508 -12.34 6.86 34.37
N GLU A 509 -11.70 6.88 35.56
CA GLU A 509 -12.13 7.65 36.74
C GLU A 509 -12.18 9.14 36.43
N ILE A 510 -11.19 9.71 35.76
CA ILE A 510 -11.15 11.12 35.35
C ILE A 510 -12.32 11.45 34.41
N ASN A 511 -12.56 10.62 33.42
CA ASN A 511 -13.63 10.85 32.47
C ASN A 511 -15.00 10.76 33.12
N LEU A 512 -15.24 9.74 33.98
CA LEU A 512 -16.48 9.61 34.76
C LEU A 512 -16.72 10.80 35.68
N GLY A 513 -15.68 11.32 36.35
CA GLY A 513 -15.76 12.50 37.22
C GLY A 513 -16.12 13.79 36.49
N SER A 514 -15.97 13.81 35.16
CA SER A 514 -16.31 14.95 34.30
C SER A 514 -17.73 14.87 33.72
N ILE A 515 -18.43 13.73 33.85
CA ILE A 515 -19.79 13.54 33.36
C ILE A 515 -20.79 14.16 34.36
N LYS A 516 -21.60 15.12 33.90
CA LYS A 516 -22.73 15.60 34.65
C LYS A 516 -23.88 14.60 34.64
N LEU A 517 -24.48 14.39 35.78
CA LEU A 517 -25.54 13.41 35.99
C LEU A 517 -26.92 14.06 35.83
N ASP A 518 -27.23 14.53 34.63
CA ASP A 518 -28.45 15.30 34.36
C ASP A 518 -29.64 14.42 33.95
N ALA A 519 -29.37 13.20 33.45
CA ALA A 519 -30.39 12.28 33.01
C ALA A 519 -30.25 10.88 33.68
N PRO A 520 -31.34 10.09 33.79
CA PRO A 520 -31.27 8.73 34.34
C PRO A 520 -30.29 7.81 33.60
N GLU A 521 -30.14 7.99 32.29
CA GLU A 521 -29.19 7.25 31.45
C GLU A 521 -27.74 7.55 31.84
N ASP A 522 -27.39 8.77 32.23
CA ASP A 522 -26.05 9.14 32.64
C ASP A 522 -25.69 8.49 33.98
N HIS A 523 -26.62 8.46 34.92
CA HIS A 523 -26.51 7.72 36.18
C HIS A 523 -26.31 6.22 35.93
N ALA A 524 -27.07 5.63 34.98
CA ALA A 524 -26.96 4.22 34.64
C ALA A 524 -25.59 3.91 34.01
N PHE A 525 -25.09 4.73 33.08
CA PHE A 525 -23.78 4.58 32.46
C PHE A 525 -22.65 4.63 33.49
N VAL A 526 -22.64 5.65 34.36
CA VAL A 526 -21.61 5.79 35.39
C VAL A 526 -21.65 4.60 36.36
N SER A 527 -22.84 4.22 36.85
CA SER A 527 -22.99 3.07 37.75
C SER A 527 -22.52 1.77 37.13
N GLN A 528 -22.86 1.52 35.87
CA GLN A 528 -22.41 0.31 35.13
C GLN A 528 -20.89 0.30 34.95
N THR A 529 -20.30 1.42 34.55
CA THR A 529 -18.85 1.55 34.37
C THR A 529 -18.09 1.33 35.67
N LEU A 530 -18.55 1.88 36.79
CA LEU A 530 -17.96 1.66 38.12
C LEU A 530 -18.02 0.17 38.52
N LYS A 531 -19.13 -0.53 38.22
CA LYS A 531 -19.22 -1.98 38.46
C LYS A 531 -18.21 -2.75 37.63
N SER A 532 -18.05 -2.41 36.34
CA SER A 532 -17.06 -3.01 35.47
C SER A 532 -15.63 -2.80 35.99
N MET A 533 -15.30 -1.58 36.41
CA MET A 533 -14.00 -1.25 37.03
C MET A 533 -13.71 -2.09 38.27
N ALA A 534 -14.71 -2.22 39.16
CA ALA A 534 -14.57 -3.01 40.38
C ALA A 534 -14.35 -4.50 40.06
N ALA A 535 -15.07 -5.03 39.06
CA ALA A 535 -14.89 -6.39 38.61
C ALA A 535 -13.49 -6.63 37.99
N LEU A 536 -12.97 -5.69 37.20
CA LEU A 536 -11.63 -5.77 36.62
C LEU A 536 -10.53 -5.72 37.68
N LYS A 537 -10.68 -4.81 38.70
CA LYS A 537 -9.75 -4.77 39.84
C LYS A 537 -9.73 -6.08 40.65
N ALA A 538 -10.87 -6.78 40.76
CA ALA A 538 -10.96 -8.05 41.49
C ALA A 538 -10.36 -9.25 40.70
N GLN A 539 -10.24 -9.15 39.38
CA GLN A 539 -9.69 -10.20 38.50
C GLN A 539 -8.17 -10.09 38.29
N ALA A 540 -7.56 -8.96 38.62
CA ALA A 540 -6.13 -8.68 38.47
C ALA A 540 -5.32 -9.16 39.68
#